data_ae6b48e3ab3431ccb69877e8f4f3810c
#
_entry.id   ae6b48e3ab3431ccb69877e8f4f3810c
#
_cell.length_a   1.000
_cell.length_b   1.000
_cell.length_c   1.000
_cell.angle_alpha   90.00
_cell.angle_beta   90.00
_cell.angle_gamma   90.00
#
_symmetry.space_group_name_H-M   'P 1'
#
loop_
_entity.id
_entity.type
_entity.pdbx_description
1 polymer ?
#
loop_
_entity_poly.entity_id
_entity_poly.type
_entity_poly.pdbx_seq_one_letter_code
_entity_poly.pdbx_strand_id
1 'polypeptide(L)'
;MISLAVLQFSCGEKLEIHISKTVQFEGKLYLLDSDDPFTGILFNEYSNGQREYQGSYKKGVPNGTLIYYFDNGLKMREGILKNGSPEGRWKYYKSNGSIKEIKDH
;
A
#
# COMPACT_ATOMS: atom_id res chain seq x y z
N MET A 1 8.01 14.32 26.29
CA MET A 1 7.94 14.14 26.08
C MET A 1 7.63 13.65 24.90
N ILE A 2 7.74 13.42 24.26
CA ILE A 2 7.67 13.19 23.16
C ILE A 2 7.57 11.90 22.81
N SER A 3 8.23 11.22 23.35
CA SER A 3 8.26 9.90 23.11
C SER A 3 6.99 9.33 23.11
N LEU A 4 6.13 10.00 23.70
CA LEU A 4 4.94 9.59 23.77
C LEU A 4 4.39 9.15 22.57
N ALA A 5 4.55 9.79 21.56
CA ALA A 5 3.91 9.50 20.37
C ALA A 5 4.10 8.09 19.97
N VAL A 6 5.22 7.57 20.27
CA VAL A 6 5.53 6.24 19.90
C VAL A 6 4.60 5.28 20.48
N LEU A 7 4.13 5.58 21.62
CA LEU A 7 3.29 4.68 22.32
C LEU A 7 1.93 4.59 21.73
N GLN A 8 1.65 5.45 20.78
CA GLN A 8 0.32 5.48 20.25
C GLN A 8 0.05 4.35 19.28
N PHE A 9 1.09 3.70 18.79
CA PHE A 9 0.84 2.62 17.87
C PHE A 9 0.40 1.40 18.64
N SER A 10 -0.80 0.97 18.41
CA SER A 10 -1.28 -0.24 19.03
C SER A 10 -0.96 -1.43 18.15
N CYS A 11 -1.15 -2.60 18.68
CA CYS A 11 -0.96 -3.82 17.94
C CYS A 11 -1.91 -3.80 16.76
N GLY A 12 -1.42 -3.99 15.59
CA GLY A 12 -2.25 -4.01 14.39
C GLY A 12 -2.22 -2.74 13.57
N GLU A 13 -1.77 -1.65 14.16
CA GLU A 13 -1.65 -0.42 13.40
C GLU A 13 -0.39 -0.48 12.57
N LYS A 14 -0.43 0.11 11.39
CA LYS A 14 0.71 0.13 10.50
C LYS A 14 1.09 1.55 10.13
N LEU A 15 2.38 1.76 9.95
CA LEU A 15 2.90 3.02 9.52
C LEU A 15 2.47 3.24 8.07
N GLU A 16 1.89 4.39 7.76
CA GLU A 16 1.49 4.75 6.39
C GLU A 16 2.38 5.87 5.92
N ILE A 17 3.04 5.65 4.79
CA ILE A 17 4.01 6.60 4.26
C ILE A 17 3.68 6.93 2.81
N HIS A 18 3.71 8.24 2.49
CA HIS A 18 3.51 8.68 1.12
C HIS A 18 4.74 8.31 0.29
N ILE A 19 4.52 7.91 -0.94
CA ILE A 19 5.58 7.48 -1.84
C ILE A 19 6.72 8.49 -1.97
N SER A 20 6.43 9.77 -1.84
CA SER A 20 7.48 10.80 -1.96
C SER A 20 8.55 10.72 -0.88
N LYS A 21 8.29 9.96 0.19
CA LYS A 21 9.23 9.82 1.28
C LYS A 21 10.08 8.56 1.18
N THR A 22 10.05 7.90 0.03
CA THR A 22 10.70 6.61 -0.14
C THR A 22 11.64 6.61 -1.35
N VAL A 23 12.50 5.60 -1.40
CA VAL A 23 13.41 5.38 -2.52
C VAL A 23 13.60 3.89 -2.70
N GLN A 24 13.74 3.48 -3.97
CA GLN A 24 14.04 2.09 -4.30
C GLN A 24 15.56 1.95 -4.42
N PHE A 25 16.09 0.89 -3.83
CA PHE A 25 17.51 0.61 -3.94
C PHE A 25 17.71 -0.90 -3.95
N GLU A 26 18.32 -1.40 -5.00
CA GLU A 26 18.61 -2.82 -5.18
C GLU A 26 17.40 -3.71 -4.92
N GLY A 27 16.27 -3.32 -5.49
CA GLY A 27 15.07 -4.14 -5.43
C GLY A 27 14.23 -4.01 -4.17
N LYS A 28 14.62 -3.13 -3.27
CA LYS A 28 13.86 -2.93 -2.03
C LYS A 28 13.52 -1.48 -1.80
N LEU A 29 12.43 -1.24 -1.08
CA LEU A 29 11.98 0.10 -0.76
C LEU A 29 12.49 0.53 0.60
N TYR A 30 12.95 1.77 0.68
CA TYR A 30 13.46 2.35 1.93
C TYR A 30 12.83 3.71 2.16
N LEU A 31 12.73 4.13 3.41
CA LEU A 31 12.43 5.53 3.70
C LEU A 31 13.69 6.32 3.37
N LEU A 32 13.52 7.58 2.95
CA LEU A 32 14.65 8.41 2.54
C LEU A 32 15.74 8.53 3.59
N ASP A 33 15.37 8.51 4.86
CA ASP A 33 16.33 8.71 5.93
C ASP A 33 16.68 7.45 6.68
N SER A 34 16.42 6.28 6.12
CA SER A 34 16.61 5.03 6.83
C SER A 34 17.47 4.06 6.04
N ASP A 35 18.27 3.28 6.76
CA ASP A 35 19.05 2.22 6.14
C ASP A 35 18.31 0.89 6.22
N ASP A 36 17.17 0.85 6.88
CA ASP A 36 16.40 -0.39 6.99
C ASP A 36 15.31 -0.44 5.93
N PRO A 37 15.10 -1.59 5.29
CA PRO A 37 14.03 -1.74 4.33
C PRO A 37 12.69 -1.44 4.97
N PHE A 38 11.78 -0.82 4.20
CA PHE A 38 10.51 -0.33 4.72
C PHE A 38 9.51 -1.46 5.01
N THR A 39 8.89 -1.38 6.17
CA THR A 39 7.75 -2.22 6.51
C THR A 39 6.59 -1.30 6.89
N GLY A 40 5.45 -1.44 6.22
CA GLY A 40 4.30 -0.60 6.48
C GLY A 40 3.44 -0.49 5.24
N ILE A 41 2.65 0.55 5.15
CA ILE A 41 1.79 0.80 4.01
C ILE A 41 2.31 1.99 3.23
N LEU A 42 2.52 1.78 1.93
CA LEU A 42 2.93 2.82 1.01
C LEU A 42 1.69 3.31 0.29
N PHE A 43 1.54 4.61 0.10
CA PHE A 43 0.41 5.12 -0.65
C PHE A 43 0.78 6.30 -1.53
N ASN A 44 -0.05 6.57 -2.51
CA ASN A 44 0.04 7.77 -3.32
C ASN A 44 -1.37 8.34 -3.48
N GLU A 45 -1.46 9.59 -3.92
CA GLU A 45 -2.74 10.28 -4.06
C GLU A 45 -2.86 10.91 -5.43
N TYR A 46 -4.11 11.02 -5.91
CA TYR A 46 -4.40 11.82 -7.09
C TYR A 46 -4.31 13.29 -6.70
N SER A 47 -4.27 14.18 -7.68
CA SER A 47 -4.19 15.60 -7.42
C SER A 47 -5.42 16.13 -6.65
N ASN A 48 -6.54 15.41 -6.68
CA ASN A 48 -7.74 15.83 -5.95
C ASN A 48 -7.73 15.39 -4.48
N GLY A 49 -6.63 14.76 -4.02
CA GLY A 49 -6.53 14.33 -2.62
C GLY A 49 -7.04 12.93 -2.35
N GLN A 50 -7.71 12.30 -3.31
CA GLN A 50 -8.16 10.93 -3.13
C GLN A 50 -6.97 9.99 -3.27
N ARG A 51 -6.97 8.90 -2.54
CA ARG A 51 -5.91 7.91 -2.63
C ARG A 51 -5.93 7.27 -4.02
N GLU A 52 -4.76 7.13 -4.62
CA GLU A 52 -4.61 6.47 -5.91
C GLU A 52 -4.36 4.99 -5.66
N TYR A 53 -3.51 4.67 -4.69
CA TYR A 53 -3.29 3.29 -4.29
C TYR A 53 -2.72 3.22 -2.90
N GLN A 54 -2.81 2.04 -2.30
CA GLN A 54 -2.10 1.74 -1.08
C GLN A 54 -1.69 0.28 -1.12
N GLY A 55 -0.51 -0.01 -0.65
CA GLY A 55 0.02 -1.38 -0.67
C GLY A 55 0.87 -1.66 0.54
N SER A 56 0.77 -2.87 1.06
CA SER A 56 1.56 -3.29 2.20
C SER A 56 2.93 -3.75 1.76
N TYR A 57 3.94 -3.35 2.53
CA TYR A 57 5.33 -3.73 2.30
C TYR A 57 5.87 -4.42 3.55
N LYS A 58 6.74 -5.39 3.35
CA LYS A 58 7.44 -6.04 4.44
C LYS A 58 8.90 -6.13 4.06
N LYS A 59 9.76 -5.50 4.86
CA LYS A 59 11.20 -5.49 4.62
C LYS A 59 11.53 -5.07 3.19
N GLY A 60 10.86 -4.03 2.72
CA GLY A 60 11.13 -3.41 1.42
C GLY A 60 10.48 -4.07 0.23
N VAL A 61 9.70 -5.12 0.42
CA VAL A 61 9.09 -5.88 -0.67
C VAL A 61 7.58 -5.86 -0.53
N PRO A 62 6.82 -5.70 -1.63
CA PRO A 62 5.37 -5.74 -1.55
C PRO A 62 4.92 -7.07 -0.97
N ASN A 63 4.12 -7.02 0.07
CA ASN A 63 3.65 -8.22 0.74
C ASN A 63 2.40 -7.89 1.55
N GLY A 64 1.27 -8.43 1.14
CA GLY A 64 -0.01 -8.17 1.77
C GLY A 64 -0.97 -7.49 0.82
N THR A 65 -1.91 -6.75 1.34
CA THR A 65 -3.00 -6.17 0.55
C THR A 65 -2.51 -5.03 -0.34
N LEU A 66 -2.99 -5.03 -1.57
CA LEU A 66 -2.76 -3.93 -2.51
C LEU A 66 -4.12 -3.49 -3.01
N ILE A 67 -4.40 -2.18 -2.98
CA ILE A 67 -5.64 -1.62 -3.47
C ILE A 67 -5.33 -0.43 -4.36
N TYR A 68 -5.95 -0.41 -5.55
CA TYR A 68 -5.89 0.77 -6.42
C TYR A 68 -7.30 1.36 -6.45
N TYR A 69 -7.37 2.68 -6.52
CA TYR A 69 -8.65 3.39 -6.52
C TYR A 69 -8.79 4.23 -7.78
N PHE A 70 -10.04 4.47 -8.17
CA PHE A 70 -10.36 5.47 -9.18
C PHE A 70 -10.29 6.84 -8.48
N ASP A 71 -10.24 7.92 -9.25
CA ASP A 71 -10.17 9.25 -8.68
C ASP A 71 -11.49 9.69 -8.02
N ASN A 72 -12.55 8.90 -8.14
CA ASN A 72 -13.80 9.15 -7.43
C ASN A 72 -13.83 8.45 -6.06
N GLY A 73 -12.72 7.81 -5.67
CA GLY A 73 -12.61 7.16 -4.37
C GLY A 73 -13.07 5.72 -4.32
N LEU A 74 -13.65 5.20 -5.42
CA LEU A 74 -14.08 3.81 -5.44
C LEU A 74 -12.93 2.91 -5.86
N LYS A 75 -12.94 1.67 -5.41
CA LYS A 75 -11.86 0.74 -5.71
C LYS A 75 -11.82 0.39 -7.19
N MET A 76 -10.63 0.33 -7.75
CA MET A 76 -10.40 -0.09 -9.11
C MET A 76 -10.02 -1.57 -9.12
N ARG A 77 -9.16 -1.99 -8.21
CA ARG A 77 -8.79 -3.40 -8.08
C ARG A 77 -8.18 -3.62 -6.71
N GLU A 78 -8.26 -4.85 -6.24
CA GLU A 78 -7.66 -5.20 -4.97
C GLU A 78 -7.27 -6.67 -4.94
N GLY A 79 -6.26 -6.97 -4.17
CA GLY A 79 -5.78 -8.33 -4.04
C GLY A 79 -4.62 -8.39 -3.07
N ILE A 80 -3.97 -9.54 -3.05
CA ILE A 80 -2.84 -9.77 -2.15
C ILE A 80 -1.61 -10.06 -2.96
N LEU A 81 -0.49 -9.48 -2.52
CA LEU A 81 0.82 -9.79 -3.07
C LEU A 81 1.59 -10.56 -2.01
N LYS A 82 2.40 -11.51 -2.46
CA LYS A 82 3.29 -12.23 -1.58
C LYS A 82 4.66 -12.15 -2.20
N ASN A 83 5.56 -11.46 -1.52
CA ASN A 83 6.92 -11.24 -2.01
C ASN A 83 6.91 -10.67 -3.43
N GLY A 84 6.00 -9.74 -3.69
CA GLY A 84 5.93 -9.05 -4.96
C GLY A 84 5.09 -9.74 -6.03
N SER A 85 4.56 -10.93 -5.77
CA SER A 85 3.77 -11.67 -6.77
C SER A 85 2.31 -11.75 -6.37
N PRO A 86 1.39 -11.63 -7.33
CA PRO A 86 -0.03 -11.75 -7.03
C PRO A 86 -0.35 -13.14 -6.50
N GLU A 87 -1.22 -13.21 -5.51
CA GLU A 87 -1.63 -14.46 -4.92
C GLU A 87 -3.11 -14.42 -4.60
N GLY A 88 -3.79 -15.54 -4.77
CA GLY A 88 -5.18 -15.67 -4.38
C GLY A 88 -6.13 -14.97 -5.33
N ARG A 89 -7.27 -14.56 -4.81
CA ARG A 89 -8.32 -13.99 -5.62
C ARG A 89 -8.21 -12.49 -5.71
N TRP A 90 -8.14 -11.97 -6.94
CA TRP A 90 -8.08 -10.54 -7.21
C TRP A 90 -9.39 -10.09 -7.80
N LYS A 91 -9.86 -8.92 -7.38
CA LYS A 91 -11.12 -8.35 -7.85
C LYS A 91 -10.86 -7.06 -8.59
N TYR A 92 -11.54 -6.89 -9.71
CA TYR A 92 -11.44 -5.72 -10.54
C TYR A 92 -12.82 -5.09 -10.65
N TYR A 93 -12.90 -3.77 -10.57
CA TYR A 93 -14.17 -3.07 -10.49
C TYR A 93 -14.30 -2.03 -11.60
N LYS A 94 -15.54 -1.68 -11.91
CA LYS A 94 -15.82 -0.60 -12.80
C LYS A 94 -15.87 0.67 -11.97
N SER A 95 -15.80 1.84 -12.62
CA SER A 95 -15.78 3.09 -11.91
C SER A 95 -17.06 3.38 -11.11
N ASN A 96 -18.13 2.64 -11.37
CA ASN A 96 -19.37 2.77 -10.60
C ASN A 96 -19.40 1.83 -9.39
N GLY A 97 -18.32 1.09 -9.16
CA GLY A 97 -18.22 0.19 -7.99
C GLY A 97 -18.64 -1.24 -8.24
N SER A 98 -19.23 -1.56 -9.41
CA SER A 98 -19.65 -2.93 -9.65
C SER A 98 -18.46 -3.78 -10.08
N ILE A 99 -18.55 -5.09 -9.84
CA ILE A 99 -17.49 -6.01 -10.21
C ILE A 99 -17.39 -6.15 -11.72
N LYS A 100 -16.16 -6.04 -12.23
CA LYS A 100 -15.89 -6.19 -13.64
C LYS A 100 -15.32 -7.58 -13.89
N GLU A 101 -14.46 -8.06 -13.00
CA GLU A 101 -13.77 -9.32 -13.20
C GLU A 101 -13.22 -9.85 -11.88
N ILE A 102 -13.16 -11.17 -11.75
CA ILE A 102 -12.50 -11.81 -10.62
C ILE A 102 -11.48 -12.77 -11.22
N LYS A 103 -10.24 -12.70 -10.73
CA LYS A 103 -9.17 -13.50 -11.27
C LYS A 103 -8.44 -14.21 -10.14
N ASP A 104 -8.25 -15.52 -10.27
CA ASP A 104 -7.52 -16.30 -9.27
C ASP A 104 -6.09 -16.49 -9.71
N HIS A 105 -5.17 -16.32 -8.77
CA HIS A 105 -3.74 -16.46 -9.02
C HIS A 105 -3.15 -17.63 -8.25
#